data_c59f34432dce99192e5bd9f849b9cac5
#
_entry.id   c59f34432dce99192e5bd9f849b9cac5
#
_cell.length_a   1.000
_cell.length_b   1.000
_cell.length_c   1.000
_cell.angle_alpha   90.00
_cell.angle_beta   90.00
_cell.angle_gamma   90.00
#
_symmetry.space_group_name_H-M   'P 1'
#
loop_
_entity.id
_entity.type
_entity.pdbx_description
1 polymer ?
#
loop_
_entity_poly.entity_id
_entity_poly.type
_entity_poly.pdbx_seq_one_letter_code
_entity_poly.pdbx_strand_id
1 'polypeptide(L)'
;MKNTNIKSIQLGLALIAAIGMLGSCKKELSVQPSSLSEEKNGNAISASTPISVALNGFGNSLSDSIYVMYSADGELFRDEIPAITLPTAVQQYQTENYQQNDQLSAYTISDKDGNLKSYVSIIRYNERPVALEYNFLGTFKKVLEQREWADLDNEGWHIGGLFEDRDGNNRDVVNLNLLPDEIKNYMTNNYPDDIIVRAFQTKEEAIIVISKNNGGFANVFNKNLELQKHLSICDANCQLEDIEKSNFSTNLLKNLSNTFPNYIFDYADKMNVNGVSMGNLIFINANNTRYAVTVDVNGNILSNKVVF
;
A
#
# COMPACT_ATOMS: atom_id res chain seq x y z
N MET A 1 25.04 -44.62 -48.23
CA MET A 1 26.30 -45.33 -47.83
C MET A 1 26.63 -44.96 -46.39
N LYS A 2 26.76 -46.00 -45.56
CA LYS A 2 27.46 -46.14 -44.25
C LYS A 2 26.84 -45.37 -43.12
N ASN A 3 26.03 -45.97 -42.26
CA ASN A 3 26.28 -47.01 -41.22
C ASN A 3 27.11 -46.52 -40.04
N THR A 4 26.40 -46.61 -38.93
CA THR A 4 26.67 -47.28 -37.63
C THR A 4 27.47 -46.41 -36.65
N ASN A 5 27.17 -46.35 -35.37
CA ASN A 5 26.93 -47.41 -34.40
C ASN A 5 26.36 -46.89 -33.07
N ILE A 6 25.48 -47.69 -32.57
CA ILE A 6 24.97 -47.77 -31.21
C ILE A 6 26.07 -48.29 -30.28
N LYS A 7 26.21 -47.75 -29.09
CA LYS A 7 26.70 -48.53 -27.93
C LYS A 7 25.97 -48.11 -26.66
N SER A 8 25.05 -48.97 -26.29
CA SER A 8 24.54 -49.21 -24.96
C SER A 8 25.63 -49.83 -24.08
N ILE A 9 25.72 -49.40 -22.83
CA ILE A 9 26.29 -50.23 -21.77
C ILE A 9 25.38 -50.11 -20.57
N GLN A 10 24.86 -51.29 -20.22
CA GLN A 10 24.04 -51.55 -19.03
C GLN A 10 24.92 -51.93 -17.82
N LEU A 11 24.25 -51.86 -16.68
CA LEU A 11 24.41 -52.65 -15.46
C LEU A 11 25.52 -52.26 -14.46
N GLY A 12 25.06 -52.06 -13.27
CA GLY A 12 25.76 -52.14 -12.01
C GLY A 12 24.80 -52.03 -10.83
N LEU A 13 24.03 -53.10 -10.60
CA LEU A 13 23.28 -53.35 -9.37
C LEU A 13 24.29 -53.71 -8.27
N ALA A 14 24.27 -53.00 -7.15
CA ALA A 14 24.77 -53.52 -5.88
C ALA A 14 23.82 -53.14 -4.72
N LEU A 15 23.16 -54.12 -4.27
CA LEU A 15 22.30 -54.21 -3.11
C LEU A 15 23.17 -54.29 -1.86
N ILE A 16 23.01 -53.40 -0.88
CA ILE A 16 23.34 -53.70 0.53
C ILE A 16 22.24 -53.10 1.39
N ALA A 17 21.48 -53.98 2.01
CA ALA A 17 20.56 -53.73 3.09
C ALA A 17 21.33 -53.69 4.41
N ALA A 18 21.09 -52.69 5.24
CA ALA A 18 21.32 -52.75 6.67
C ALA A 18 20.38 -51.76 7.39
N ILE A 19 19.38 -52.28 7.92
CA ILE A 19 18.62 -52.12 9.15
C ILE A 19 19.22 -51.08 10.11
N GLY A 20 18.43 -50.07 10.40
CA GLY A 20 18.64 -49.17 11.51
C GLY A 20 17.34 -48.44 11.82
N MET A 21 16.41 -49.15 12.51
CA MET A 21 15.27 -48.49 13.16
C MET A 21 15.80 -47.67 14.32
N LEU A 22 15.78 -46.35 14.14
CA LEU A 22 15.71 -45.41 15.26
C LEU A 22 14.53 -44.49 14.98
N GLY A 23 13.46 -44.78 15.68
CA GLY A 23 12.30 -43.92 15.78
C GLY A 23 12.71 -42.57 16.32
N SER A 24 12.76 -41.57 15.44
CA SER A 24 12.74 -40.19 15.82
C SER A 24 11.32 -39.69 15.63
N CYS A 25 10.58 -39.67 16.71
CA CYS A 25 9.38 -38.86 16.83
C CYS A 25 9.77 -37.42 16.45
N LYS A 26 9.46 -37.00 15.23
CA LYS A 26 9.30 -35.59 14.93
C LYS A 26 8.11 -35.11 15.74
N LYS A 27 8.40 -34.57 16.91
CA LYS A 27 7.51 -33.70 17.63
C LYS A 27 7.28 -32.52 16.69
N GLU A 28 6.13 -32.51 16.01
CA GLU A 28 5.61 -31.28 15.45
C GLU A 28 5.55 -30.29 16.61
N LEU A 29 6.44 -29.34 16.59
CA LEU A 29 6.32 -28.15 17.39
C LEU A 29 5.10 -27.40 16.83
N SER A 30 3.93 -27.77 17.35
CA SER A 30 2.83 -26.83 17.41
C SER A 30 3.36 -25.69 18.26
N VAL A 31 3.78 -24.61 17.60
CA VAL A 31 3.98 -23.32 18.26
C VAL A 31 2.59 -22.84 18.64
N GLN A 32 2.08 -23.40 19.73
CA GLN A 32 1.07 -22.73 20.52
C GLN A 32 1.71 -21.42 20.96
N PRO A 33 1.10 -20.26 20.70
CA PRO A 33 1.58 -19.04 21.31
C PRO A 33 1.52 -19.28 22.82
N SER A 34 2.71 -19.44 23.41
CA SER A 34 2.83 -19.51 24.85
C SER A 34 2.15 -18.27 25.40
N SER A 35 1.13 -18.48 26.19
CA SER A 35 0.56 -17.48 27.08
C SER A 35 1.68 -17.01 28.00
N LEU A 36 2.45 -16.04 27.58
CA LEU A 36 3.27 -15.23 28.45
C LEU A 36 2.34 -14.33 29.24
N SER A 37 1.76 -14.89 30.29
CA SER A 37 1.28 -14.12 31.43
C SER A 37 2.49 -13.70 32.25
N GLU A 38 3.39 -12.91 31.66
CA GLU A 38 4.27 -12.05 32.44
C GLU A 38 3.41 -10.87 32.87
N GLU A 39 3.29 -10.65 34.18
CA GLU A 39 2.76 -9.42 34.74
C GLU A 39 3.44 -8.25 34.03
N LYS A 40 2.74 -7.62 33.08
CA LYS A 40 3.16 -6.39 32.44
C LYS A 40 3.13 -5.25 33.47
N ASN A 41 4.12 -5.21 34.36
CA ASN A 41 4.47 -4.03 35.14
C ASN A 41 5.30 -3.09 34.28
N GLY A 42 4.76 -2.64 33.17
CA GLY A 42 5.36 -1.63 32.31
C GLY A 42 4.22 -0.75 31.78
N ASN A 43 4.42 0.54 31.82
CA ASN A 43 3.46 1.55 31.37
C ASN A 43 2.96 1.23 29.95
N ALA A 44 1.89 0.43 29.84
CA ALA A 44 1.26 0.13 28.57
C ALA A 44 0.80 1.45 27.96
N ILE A 45 1.33 1.78 26.79
CA ILE A 45 1.00 3.02 26.09
C ILE A 45 -0.37 2.85 25.47
N SER A 46 -1.31 3.76 25.78
CA SER A 46 -2.60 3.78 25.10
C SER A 46 -2.40 3.84 23.58
N ALA A 47 -3.10 3.00 22.82
CA ALA A 47 -3.03 3.02 21.37
C ALA A 47 -3.53 4.35 20.78
N SER A 48 -4.40 5.08 21.50
CA SER A 48 -4.88 6.43 21.09
C SER A 48 -3.82 7.53 21.21
N THR A 49 -2.71 7.28 21.93
CA THR A 49 -1.59 8.23 21.96
C THR A 49 -0.94 8.26 20.58
N PRO A 50 -0.80 9.45 19.93
CA PRO A 50 -0.16 9.54 18.61
C PRO A 50 1.25 8.96 18.60
N ILE A 51 1.63 8.30 17.50
CA ILE A 51 2.98 7.82 17.28
C ILE A 51 3.77 8.91 16.56
N SER A 52 4.76 9.48 17.22
CA SER A 52 5.65 10.45 16.57
C SER A 52 6.66 9.75 15.67
N VAL A 53 6.77 10.18 14.43
CA VAL A 53 7.72 9.69 13.43
C VAL A 53 8.54 10.87 12.93
N ALA A 54 9.85 10.86 13.18
CA ALA A 54 10.74 11.90 12.68
C ALA A 54 10.80 11.87 11.16
N LEU A 55 10.62 13.04 10.54
CA LEU A 55 10.93 13.25 9.13
C LEU A 55 12.44 13.42 9.04
N ASN A 56 13.09 12.58 8.27
CA ASN A 56 14.53 12.39 8.25
C ASN A 56 15.40 13.64 8.28
N GLY A 57 16.43 13.55 9.11
CA GLY A 57 17.73 14.21 8.93
C GLY A 57 17.79 15.71 9.22
N PHE A 58 16.68 16.36 9.47
CA PHE A 58 16.60 17.78 9.73
C PHE A 58 16.08 18.04 11.14
N GLY A 59 16.99 18.10 12.09
CA GLY A 59 16.74 18.69 13.40
C GLY A 59 15.81 17.90 14.34
N ASN A 60 16.06 17.98 15.62
CA ASN A 60 15.24 17.40 16.70
C ASN A 60 14.04 18.31 17.06
N SER A 61 13.43 19.02 16.11
CA SER A 61 12.30 19.87 16.42
C SER A 61 11.00 19.10 16.26
N LEU A 62 10.03 19.34 17.12
CA LEU A 62 8.67 18.75 17.04
C LEU A 62 7.98 19.10 15.70
N SER A 63 8.39 20.22 15.07
CA SER A 63 7.92 20.63 13.75
C SER A 63 8.34 19.69 12.61
N ASP A 64 9.35 18.84 12.82
CA ASP A 64 9.88 17.94 11.83
C ASP A 64 9.38 16.49 12.03
N SER A 65 8.28 16.32 12.74
CA SER A 65 7.67 15.03 13.02
C SER A 65 6.27 14.93 12.46
N ILE A 66 5.94 13.74 11.97
CA ILE A 66 4.56 13.36 11.65
C ILE A 66 4.00 12.54 12.80
N TYR A 67 2.75 12.77 13.12
CA TYR A 67 2.01 12.08 14.17
C TYR A 67 1.01 11.12 13.54
N VAL A 68 1.24 9.83 13.73
CA VAL A 68 0.32 8.77 13.29
C VAL A 68 -0.79 8.63 14.31
N MET A 69 -2.01 8.81 13.86
CA MET A 69 -3.21 8.75 14.68
C MET A 69 -3.81 7.34 14.60
N TYR A 70 -3.96 6.68 15.75
CA TYR A 70 -4.68 5.42 15.83
C TYR A 70 -6.03 5.67 16.53
N SER A 71 -7.10 5.48 15.78
CA SER A 71 -8.47 5.58 16.31
C SER A 71 -9.08 4.19 16.36
N ALA A 72 -9.55 3.79 17.54
CA ALA A 72 -10.29 2.55 17.73
C ALA A 72 -11.25 2.69 18.90
N ASP A 73 -12.32 1.91 18.86
CA ASP A 73 -13.27 1.81 19.95
C ASP A 73 -12.67 0.96 21.09
N GLY A 74 -12.78 1.45 22.32
CA GLY A 74 -12.36 0.77 23.53
C GLY A 74 -10.93 1.08 24.00
N GLU A 75 -10.57 0.51 25.14
CA GLU A 75 -9.23 0.61 25.70
C GLU A 75 -8.30 -0.35 24.98
N LEU A 76 -7.44 0.19 24.13
CA LEU A 76 -6.42 -0.53 23.42
C LEU A 76 -5.03 -0.02 23.81
N PHE A 77 -4.06 -0.93 23.79
CA PHE A 77 -2.68 -0.70 24.15
C PHE A 77 -1.78 -1.09 23.00
N ARG A 78 -0.68 -0.38 22.83
CA ARG A 78 0.33 -0.70 21.85
C ARG A 78 1.66 -1.06 22.50
N ASP A 79 2.33 -2.02 21.91
CA ASP A 79 3.71 -2.39 22.24
C ASP A 79 4.54 -2.36 20.96
N GLU A 80 5.71 -1.75 21.02
CA GLU A 80 6.66 -1.78 19.91
C GLU A 80 7.29 -3.17 19.80
N ILE A 81 7.40 -3.66 18.58
CA ILE A 81 7.94 -4.97 18.29
C ILE A 81 9.06 -4.88 17.22
N PRO A 82 10.03 -5.79 17.20
CA PRO A 82 10.96 -5.90 16.08
C PRO A 82 10.22 -6.18 14.77
N ALA A 83 10.53 -5.43 13.71
CA ALA A 83 9.86 -5.55 12.42
C ALA A 83 9.88 -6.98 11.84
N ILE A 84 10.95 -7.73 12.11
CA ILE A 84 11.09 -9.14 11.68
C ILE A 84 10.03 -10.06 12.29
N THR A 85 9.36 -9.65 13.36
CA THR A 85 8.29 -10.42 14.01
C THR A 85 6.90 -10.18 13.41
N LEU A 86 6.78 -9.22 12.47
CA LEU A 86 5.53 -9.03 11.73
C LEU A 86 5.16 -10.29 10.94
N PRO A 87 3.88 -10.65 10.85
CA PRO A 87 3.42 -11.76 10.02
C PRO A 87 3.93 -11.67 8.58
N THR A 88 4.23 -12.81 7.98
CA THR A 88 4.67 -12.88 6.57
C THR A 88 3.68 -12.18 5.62
N ALA A 89 2.37 -12.27 5.90
CA ALA A 89 1.34 -11.60 5.11
C ALA A 89 1.50 -10.06 5.11
N VAL A 90 1.92 -9.45 6.24
CA VAL A 90 2.23 -8.01 6.33
C VAL A 90 3.43 -7.67 5.45
N GLN A 91 4.52 -8.43 5.59
CA GLN A 91 5.75 -8.21 4.82
C GLN A 91 5.51 -8.36 3.31
N GLN A 92 4.74 -9.37 2.93
CA GLN A 92 4.36 -9.61 1.54
C GLN A 92 3.54 -8.44 0.98
N TYR A 93 2.49 -8.00 1.69
CA TYR A 93 1.68 -6.87 1.29
C TYR A 93 2.52 -5.60 1.08
N GLN A 94 3.47 -5.32 1.98
CA GLN A 94 4.36 -4.16 1.85
C GLN A 94 5.26 -4.28 0.62
N THR A 95 5.85 -5.44 0.38
CA THR A 95 6.71 -5.68 -0.78
C THR A 95 5.96 -5.53 -2.10
N GLU A 96 4.72 -6.01 -2.16
CA GLU A 96 3.89 -5.96 -3.37
C GLU A 96 3.36 -4.55 -3.66
N ASN A 97 2.99 -3.78 -2.63
CA ASN A 97 2.31 -2.50 -2.79
C ASN A 97 3.24 -1.29 -2.58
N TYR A 98 4.29 -1.41 -1.76
CA TYR A 98 5.22 -0.34 -1.40
C TYR A 98 6.65 -0.77 -1.74
N GLN A 99 6.94 -0.91 -3.02
CA GLN A 99 8.27 -1.35 -3.46
C GLN A 99 9.35 -0.37 -3.00
N GLN A 100 10.50 -0.92 -2.59
CA GLN A 100 11.64 -0.14 -2.07
C GLN A 100 11.32 0.65 -0.80
N ASN A 101 10.42 0.13 0.05
CA ASN A 101 10.15 0.73 1.35
C ASN A 101 11.24 0.35 2.37
N ASP A 102 11.41 1.23 3.36
CA ASP A 102 12.23 0.98 4.56
C ASP A 102 11.31 0.86 5.77
N GLN A 103 11.47 -0.17 6.59
CA GLN A 103 10.73 -0.30 7.84
C GLN A 103 11.24 0.70 8.88
N LEU A 104 10.35 1.55 9.39
CA LEU A 104 10.67 2.52 10.44
C LEU A 104 10.36 1.99 11.83
N SER A 105 9.14 1.51 12.05
CA SER A 105 8.70 0.91 13.31
C SER A 105 7.54 -0.05 13.11
N ALA A 106 7.34 -0.93 14.08
CA ALA A 106 6.22 -1.87 14.09
C ALA A 106 5.65 -2.02 15.50
N TYR A 107 4.34 -2.23 15.58
CA TYR A 107 3.61 -2.33 16.84
C TYR A 107 2.57 -3.43 16.79
N THR A 108 2.34 -4.06 17.95
CA THR A 108 1.12 -4.82 18.21
C THR A 108 0.11 -3.92 18.90
N ILE A 109 -1.16 -4.13 18.61
CA ILE A 109 -2.28 -3.49 19.29
C ILE A 109 -3.08 -4.59 19.98
N SER A 110 -3.26 -4.46 21.28
CA SER A 110 -3.96 -5.46 22.11
C SER A 110 -5.05 -4.79 22.95
N ASP A 111 -6.07 -5.56 23.33
CA ASP A 111 -7.05 -5.10 24.30
C ASP A 111 -6.46 -5.16 25.74
N LYS A 112 -7.27 -4.72 26.73
CA LYS A 112 -6.89 -4.73 28.16
C LYS A 112 -6.57 -6.13 28.71
N ASP A 113 -7.11 -7.17 28.08
CA ASP A 113 -6.90 -8.56 28.45
C ASP A 113 -5.66 -9.16 27.76
N GLY A 114 -4.94 -8.37 26.97
CA GLY A 114 -3.74 -8.76 26.23
C GLY A 114 -4.03 -9.50 24.92
N ASN A 115 -5.29 -9.57 24.46
CA ASN A 115 -5.58 -10.20 23.18
C ASN A 115 -5.18 -9.31 22.01
N LEU A 116 -4.39 -9.85 21.11
CA LEU A 116 -3.95 -9.16 19.90
C LEU A 116 -5.14 -8.83 19.00
N LYS A 117 -5.26 -7.57 18.60
CA LYS A 117 -6.31 -7.05 17.69
C LYS A 117 -5.76 -6.73 16.30
N SER A 118 -4.61 -6.09 16.26
CA SER A 118 -4.02 -5.65 15.00
C SER A 118 -2.52 -5.44 15.11
N TYR A 119 -1.88 -5.30 13.95
CA TYR A 119 -0.52 -4.81 13.81
C TYR A 119 -0.55 -3.43 13.17
N VAL A 120 0.36 -2.58 13.59
CA VAL A 120 0.65 -1.30 12.94
C VAL A 120 2.08 -1.36 12.43
N SER A 121 2.27 -1.05 11.17
CA SER A 121 3.59 -0.94 10.56
C SER A 121 3.75 0.46 9.98
N ILE A 122 4.85 1.11 10.30
CA ILE A 122 5.21 2.41 9.74
C ILE A 122 6.45 2.19 8.88
N ILE A 123 6.30 2.49 7.61
CA ILE A 123 7.37 2.36 6.60
C ILE A 123 7.72 3.73 6.04
N ARG A 124 8.92 3.86 5.47
CA ARG A 124 9.27 4.97 4.59
C ARG A 124 9.04 4.54 3.15
N TYR A 125 8.28 5.32 2.43
CA TYR A 125 8.00 5.11 1.03
C TYR A 125 8.03 6.46 0.29
N ASN A 126 8.80 6.55 -0.77
CA ASN A 126 9.04 7.81 -1.49
C ASN A 126 9.41 8.96 -0.54
N GLU A 127 10.41 8.71 0.32
CA GLU A 127 10.93 9.67 1.33
C GLU A 127 9.90 10.10 2.40
N ARG A 128 8.75 9.44 2.51
CA ARG A 128 7.66 9.78 3.45
C ARG A 128 7.28 8.62 4.33
N PRO A 129 6.85 8.88 5.57
CA PRO A 129 6.25 7.85 6.40
C PRO A 129 4.88 7.46 5.85
N VAL A 130 4.61 6.16 5.81
CA VAL A 130 3.29 5.58 5.56
C VAL A 130 2.99 4.63 6.70
N ALA A 131 1.87 4.85 7.37
CA ALA A 131 1.44 4.03 8.49
C ALA A 131 0.25 3.15 8.08
N LEU A 132 0.38 1.86 8.29
CA LEU A 132 -0.54 0.82 7.81
C LEU A 132 -1.03 -0.02 8.97
N GLU A 133 -2.33 -0.24 9.06
CA GLU A 133 -2.94 -1.18 10.00
C GLU A 133 -3.30 -2.48 9.30
N TYR A 134 -3.01 -3.59 9.99
CA TYR A 134 -3.34 -4.95 9.58
C TYR A 134 -4.13 -5.63 10.71
N ASN A 135 -5.03 -6.54 10.37
CA ASN A 135 -5.70 -7.35 11.38
C ASN A 135 -4.71 -8.35 12.03
N PHE A 136 -5.16 -9.08 13.03
CA PHE A 136 -4.34 -10.07 13.75
C PHE A 136 -3.81 -11.22 12.86
N LEU A 137 -4.39 -11.43 11.67
CA LEU A 137 -3.89 -12.38 10.67
C LEU A 137 -2.88 -11.78 9.70
N GLY A 138 -2.60 -10.46 9.80
CA GLY A 138 -1.71 -9.76 8.90
C GLY A 138 -2.35 -9.25 7.60
N THR A 139 -3.69 -9.30 7.49
CA THR A 139 -4.40 -8.75 6.34
C THR A 139 -4.52 -7.23 6.48
N PHE A 140 -4.22 -6.49 5.42
CA PHE A 140 -4.36 -5.04 5.38
C PHE A 140 -5.79 -4.60 5.73
N LYS A 141 -5.90 -3.57 6.58
CA LYS A 141 -7.18 -2.97 6.99
C LYS A 141 -7.35 -1.56 6.45
N LYS A 142 -6.40 -0.69 6.81
CA LYS A 142 -6.48 0.73 6.46
C LYS A 142 -5.11 1.40 6.51
N VAL A 143 -5.03 2.55 5.87
CA VAL A 143 -3.97 3.54 6.06
C VAL A 143 -4.31 4.33 7.32
N LEU A 144 -3.35 4.52 8.22
CA LEU A 144 -3.56 5.36 9.40
C LEU A 144 -3.40 6.83 9.03
N GLU A 145 -4.25 7.66 9.61
CA GLU A 145 -4.18 9.10 9.46
C GLU A 145 -2.87 9.65 10.02
N GLN A 146 -2.30 10.60 9.33
CA GLN A 146 -1.10 11.32 9.75
C GLN A 146 -1.40 12.80 9.86
N ARG A 147 -0.86 13.44 10.89
CA ARG A 147 -0.98 14.87 11.16
C ARG A 147 0.38 15.48 11.43
N GLU A 148 0.52 16.76 11.16
CA GLU A 148 1.62 17.57 11.64
C GLU A 148 1.33 18.10 13.06
N TRP A 149 2.36 18.62 13.73
CA TRP A 149 2.19 19.19 15.07
C TRP A 149 1.13 20.29 15.10
N ALA A 150 1.14 21.16 14.11
CA ALA A 150 0.20 22.29 14.03
C ALA A 150 -1.27 21.87 13.84
N ASP A 151 -1.51 20.62 13.42
CA ASP A 151 -2.85 20.08 13.16
C ASP A 151 -3.37 19.21 14.30
N LEU A 152 -2.59 18.97 15.35
CA LEU A 152 -2.99 18.08 16.46
C LEU A 152 -4.13 18.68 17.29
N ASP A 153 -4.11 19.99 17.51
CA ASP A 153 -5.08 20.71 18.34
C ASP A 153 -6.23 21.32 17.54
N ASN A 154 -6.19 21.24 16.22
CA ASN A 154 -7.18 21.82 15.32
C ASN A 154 -7.84 20.72 14.47
N GLU A 155 -9.13 20.89 14.20
CA GLU A 155 -9.86 19.99 13.31
C GLU A 155 -9.51 20.19 11.82
N GLY A 156 -8.65 21.14 11.49
CA GLY A 156 -8.26 21.51 10.12
C GLY A 156 -6.78 21.28 9.84
N TRP A 157 -6.45 21.36 8.54
CA TRP A 157 -5.09 21.31 8.05
C TRP A 157 -4.59 22.73 7.80
N HIS A 158 -3.35 23.04 8.20
CA HIS A 158 -2.80 24.35 7.97
C HIS A 158 -2.23 24.47 6.52
N ILE A 159 -2.30 25.67 5.99
CA ILE A 159 -1.77 25.97 4.66
C ILE A 159 -0.24 26.04 4.74
N GLY A 160 0.44 25.43 3.74
CA GLY A 160 1.92 25.43 3.65
C GLY A 160 2.60 24.28 4.39
N GLY A 161 1.84 23.36 4.98
CA GLY A 161 2.35 22.13 5.58
C GLY A 161 2.60 20.99 4.58
N LEU A 162 3.07 19.85 5.10
CA LEU A 162 3.27 18.63 4.32
C LEU A 162 1.97 18.15 3.65
N PHE A 163 0.84 18.37 4.33
CA PHE A 163 -0.48 17.95 3.90
C PHE A 163 -1.36 19.11 3.40
N GLU A 164 -0.76 20.20 2.91
CA GLU A 164 -1.49 21.39 2.47
C GLU A 164 -2.55 21.13 1.39
N ASP A 165 -2.37 20.09 0.54
CA ASP A 165 -3.31 19.76 -0.54
C ASP A 165 -4.61 19.12 -0.02
N ARG A 166 -4.78 18.92 1.29
CA ARG A 166 -6.01 18.37 1.89
C ARG A 166 -7.18 19.35 1.93
N ASP A 167 -6.99 20.57 1.49
CA ASP A 167 -8.07 21.55 1.31
C ASP A 167 -8.95 21.29 0.06
N GLY A 168 -8.61 20.28 -0.73
CA GLY A 168 -9.36 19.87 -1.93
C GLY A 168 -9.08 20.73 -3.17
N ASN A 169 -8.06 21.58 -3.15
CA ASN A 169 -7.77 22.49 -4.26
C ASN A 169 -6.99 21.85 -5.42
N ASN A 170 -6.74 20.53 -5.41
CA ASN A 170 -6.11 19.78 -6.51
C ASN A 170 -4.92 20.49 -7.19
N ARG A 171 -4.04 21.11 -6.39
CA ARG A 171 -2.89 21.90 -6.88
C ARG A 171 -1.85 21.06 -7.62
N ASP A 172 -1.90 19.78 -7.43
CA ASP A 172 -1.02 18.78 -8.03
C ASP A 172 -1.46 18.35 -9.45
N VAL A 173 -2.67 18.72 -9.89
CA VAL A 173 -3.16 18.40 -11.24
C VAL A 173 -2.41 19.21 -12.28
N VAL A 174 -1.78 18.51 -13.22
CA VAL A 174 -1.07 19.11 -14.36
C VAL A 174 -2.01 19.24 -15.55
N ASN A 175 -2.07 20.44 -16.14
CA ASN A 175 -2.74 20.62 -17.42
C ASN A 175 -2.00 19.83 -18.50
N LEU A 176 -2.70 18.95 -19.22
CA LEU A 176 -2.09 18.07 -20.23
C LEU A 176 -1.37 18.82 -21.34
N ASN A 177 -1.81 20.05 -21.65
CA ASN A 177 -1.12 20.91 -22.64
C ASN A 177 0.26 21.36 -22.14
N LEU A 178 0.45 21.44 -20.82
CA LEU A 178 1.71 21.83 -20.17
C LEU A 178 2.58 20.64 -19.79
N LEU A 179 2.16 19.42 -20.11
CA LEU A 179 2.98 18.24 -19.88
C LEU A 179 4.30 18.35 -20.68
N PRO A 180 5.47 18.05 -20.08
CA PRO A 180 6.76 18.09 -20.77
C PRO A 180 6.74 17.29 -22.09
N ASP A 181 7.36 17.85 -23.11
CA ASP A 181 7.40 17.21 -24.44
C ASP A 181 8.15 15.87 -24.41
N GLU A 182 9.13 15.71 -23.53
CA GLU A 182 9.84 14.45 -23.27
C GLU A 182 8.88 13.34 -22.87
N ILE A 183 7.94 13.62 -21.96
CA ILE A 183 6.92 12.67 -21.52
C ILE A 183 5.94 12.37 -22.67
N LYS A 184 5.45 13.41 -23.37
CA LYS A 184 4.54 13.22 -24.51
C LYS A 184 5.18 12.33 -25.59
N ASN A 185 6.44 12.62 -25.92
CA ASN A 185 7.21 11.84 -26.89
C ASN A 185 7.45 10.41 -26.40
N TYR A 186 7.79 10.24 -25.12
CA TYR A 186 7.95 8.91 -24.53
C TYR A 186 6.67 8.09 -24.65
N MET A 187 5.53 8.65 -24.26
CA MET A 187 4.22 7.98 -24.34
C MET A 187 3.88 7.64 -25.78
N THR A 188 4.02 8.58 -26.72
CA THR A 188 3.73 8.36 -28.15
C THR A 188 4.62 7.26 -28.75
N ASN A 189 5.89 7.20 -28.38
CA ASN A 189 6.83 6.23 -28.95
C ASN A 189 6.68 4.82 -28.34
N ASN A 190 6.36 4.71 -27.06
CA ASN A 190 6.32 3.42 -26.35
C ASN A 190 4.89 2.90 -26.16
N TYR A 191 3.91 3.78 -26.11
CA TYR A 191 2.48 3.47 -25.92
C TYR A 191 1.63 4.29 -26.91
N PRO A 192 1.78 4.06 -28.23
CA PRO A 192 1.19 4.92 -29.28
C PRO A 192 -0.33 4.92 -29.29
N ASP A 193 -0.96 3.85 -28.79
CA ASP A 193 -2.42 3.71 -28.73
C ASP A 193 -3.00 4.22 -27.41
N ASP A 194 -2.15 4.66 -26.46
CA ASP A 194 -2.59 5.17 -25.17
C ASP A 194 -3.10 6.60 -25.29
N ILE A 195 -4.28 6.85 -24.71
CA ILE A 195 -4.83 8.21 -24.58
C ILE A 195 -4.52 8.70 -23.17
N ILE A 196 -3.72 9.77 -23.07
CA ILE A 196 -3.45 10.43 -21.78
C ILE A 196 -4.71 11.17 -21.33
N VAL A 197 -5.18 10.87 -20.11
CA VAL A 197 -6.43 11.44 -19.58
C VAL A 197 -6.21 12.35 -18.38
N ARG A 198 -5.17 12.11 -17.58
CA ARG A 198 -4.81 12.91 -16.40
C ARG A 198 -3.30 12.93 -16.21
N ALA A 199 -2.82 13.98 -15.56
CA ALA A 199 -1.46 14.03 -15.06
C ALA A 199 -1.42 14.75 -13.72
N PHE A 200 -0.50 14.33 -12.84
CA PHE A 200 -0.29 14.89 -11.53
C PHE A 200 1.20 15.13 -11.30
N GLN A 201 1.54 16.19 -10.60
CA GLN A 201 2.90 16.44 -10.14
C GLN A 201 2.97 16.26 -8.63
N THR A 202 3.92 15.47 -8.16
CA THR A 202 4.13 15.26 -6.73
C THR A 202 5.04 16.34 -6.15
N LYS A 203 5.13 16.44 -4.82
CA LYS A 203 6.05 17.36 -4.14
C LYS A 203 7.52 17.03 -4.40
N GLU A 204 7.83 15.79 -4.78
CA GLU A 204 9.17 15.34 -5.18
C GLU A 204 9.45 15.59 -6.67
N GLU A 205 8.62 16.41 -7.33
CA GLU A 205 8.74 16.73 -8.76
C GLU A 205 8.57 15.53 -9.69
N ALA A 206 8.06 14.39 -9.19
CA ALA A 206 7.66 13.28 -10.05
C ALA A 206 6.36 13.61 -10.78
N ILE A 207 6.18 13.07 -12.00
CA ILE A 207 4.96 13.24 -12.80
C ILE A 207 4.30 11.89 -12.99
N ILE A 208 3.03 11.80 -12.59
CA ILE A 208 2.19 10.63 -12.77
C ILE A 208 1.25 10.89 -13.93
N VAL A 209 1.33 10.09 -14.97
CA VAL A 209 0.48 10.17 -16.16
C VAL A 209 -0.47 8.99 -16.17
N ILE A 210 -1.76 9.27 -16.18
CA ILE A 210 -2.80 8.25 -16.34
C ILE A 210 -3.19 8.17 -17.80
N SER A 211 -3.14 6.96 -18.36
CA SER A 211 -3.51 6.67 -19.74
C SER A 211 -4.51 5.54 -19.82
N LYS A 212 -5.25 5.51 -20.94
CA LYS A 212 -6.30 4.53 -21.24
C LYS A 212 -6.04 3.92 -22.62
N ASN A 213 -6.00 2.57 -22.69
CA ASN A 213 -5.97 1.79 -23.94
C ASN A 213 -6.42 0.37 -23.64
N ASN A 214 -7.69 0.03 -23.93
CA ASN A 214 -8.27 -1.28 -23.55
C ASN A 214 -7.98 -1.70 -22.10
N GLY A 215 -7.82 -0.74 -21.21
CA GLY A 215 -7.42 -0.85 -19.83
C GLY A 215 -7.06 0.52 -19.28
N GLY A 216 -6.55 0.57 -18.08
CA GLY A 216 -6.04 1.78 -17.46
C GLY A 216 -4.61 1.59 -16.96
N PHE A 217 -3.78 2.60 -17.13
CA PHE A 217 -2.38 2.57 -16.75
C PHE A 217 -1.99 3.84 -15.98
N ALA A 218 -1.12 3.67 -14.98
CA ALA A 218 -0.41 4.76 -14.33
C ALA A 218 1.07 4.68 -14.69
N ASN A 219 1.58 5.75 -15.31
CA ASN A 219 2.97 5.88 -15.74
C ASN A 219 3.64 6.92 -14.85
N VAL A 220 4.61 6.50 -14.04
CA VAL A 220 5.31 7.37 -13.09
C VAL A 220 6.67 7.75 -13.65
N PHE A 221 6.89 9.03 -13.85
CA PHE A 221 8.16 9.62 -14.27
C PHE A 221 8.81 10.33 -13.09
N ASN A 222 10.12 10.11 -12.90
CA ASN A 222 10.88 10.84 -11.87
C ASN A 222 11.10 12.33 -12.27
N LYS A 223 11.74 13.10 -11.41
CA LYS A 223 12.08 14.51 -11.67
C LYS A 223 12.97 14.74 -12.91
N ASN A 224 13.67 13.70 -13.37
CA ASN A 224 14.48 13.76 -14.59
C ASN A 224 13.67 13.34 -15.84
N LEU A 225 12.35 13.18 -15.70
CA LEU A 225 11.42 12.73 -16.75
C LEU A 225 11.67 11.30 -17.27
N GLU A 226 12.33 10.46 -16.47
CA GLU A 226 12.57 9.05 -16.78
C GLU A 226 11.45 8.19 -16.21
N LEU A 227 10.90 7.27 -17.01
CA LEU A 227 9.88 6.33 -16.55
C LEU A 227 10.42 5.41 -15.45
N GLN A 228 9.76 5.40 -14.30
CA GLN A 228 10.05 4.53 -13.15
C GLN A 228 9.09 3.36 -13.05
N LYS A 229 7.81 3.59 -13.35
CA LYS A 229 6.76 2.57 -13.25
C LYS A 229 5.79 2.69 -14.43
N HIS A 230 5.37 1.55 -14.93
CA HIS A 230 4.20 1.39 -15.80
C HIS A 230 3.27 0.38 -15.12
N LEU A 231 2.22 0.86 -14.47
CA LEU A 231 1.35 0.08 -13.61
C LEU A 231 -0.01 -0.11 -14.28
N SER A 232 -0.41 -1.36 -14.55
CA SER A 232 -1.80 -1.65 -14.91
C SER A 232 -2.70 -1.43 -13.69
N ILE A 233 -3.67 -0.54 -13.83
CA ILE A 233 -4.65 -0.19 -12.80
C ILE A 233 -6.05 -0.72 -13.10
N CYS A 234 -6.30 -1.08 -14.35
CA CYS A 234 -7.47 -1.80 -14.79
C CYS A 234 -7.06 -2.79 -15.89
N ASP A 235 -7.52 -4.04 -15.78
CA ASP A 235 -7.12 -5.12 -16.69
C ASP A 235 -7.60 -4.91 -18.13
N ALA A 236 -7.03 -5.68 -19.05
CA ALA A 236 -7.37 -5.63 -20.46
C ALA A 236 -8.89 -5.79 -20.71
N ASN A 237 -9.41 -5.05 -21.68
CA ASN A 237 -10.85 -4.93 -22.02
C ASN A 237 -11.70 -4.14 -21.01
N CYS A 238 -11.08 -3.48 -20.04
CA CYS A 238 -11.77 -2.54 -19.16
C CYS A 238 -11.99 -1.21 -19.90
N GLN A 239 -13.23 -0.88 -20.19
CA GLN A 239 -13.62 0.45 -20.68
C GLN A 239 -13.82 1.35 -19.46
N LEU A 240 -13.16 2.49 -19.47
CA LEU A 240 -13.20 3.48 -18.41
C LEU A 240 -14.01 4.69 -18.86
N GLU A 241 -15.01 5.07 -18.08
CA GLU A 241 -15.90 6.20 -18.32
C GLU A 241 -15.89 7.11 -17.10
N ASP A 242 -15.64 8.41 -17.30
CA ASP A 242 -15.58 9.39 -16.22
C ASP A 242 -16.88 9.38 -15.40
N ILE A 243 -16.74 9.40 -14.07
CA ILE A 243 -17.85 9.45 -13.12
C ILE A 243 -17.59 10.50 -12.04
N GLU A 244 -18.61 11.30 -11.75
CA GLU A 244 -18.55 12.31 -10.70
C GLU A 244 -18.72 11.68 -9.31
N LYS A 245 -17.98 12.21 -8.31
CA LYS A 245 -18.07 11.78 -6.91
C LYS A 245 -19.50 11.83 -6.36
N SER A 246 -20.32 12.75 -6.84
CA SER A 246 -21.74 12.89 -6.48
C SER A 246 -22.58 11.65 -6.79
N ASN A 247 -22.12 10.80 -7.70
CA ASN A 247 -22.78 9.55 -8.08
C ASN A 247 -22.39 8.36 -7.21
N PHE A 248 -21.53 8.56 -6.23
CA PHE A 248 -21.08 7.47 -5.35
C PHE A 248 -22.16 7.11 -4.33
N SER A 249 -22.31 5.80 -4.08
CA SER A 249 -23.18 5.31 -3.02
C SER A 249 -22.62 5.69 -1.64
N THR A 250 -23.52 5.83 -0.66
CA THR A 250 -23.14 6.06 0.73
C THR A 250 -22.22 4.95 1.27
N ASN A 251 -22.45 3.70 0.84
CA ASN A 251 -21.62 2.57 1.23
C ASN A 251 -20.17 2.73 0.72
N LEU A 252 -20.02 3.13 -0.55
CA LEU A 252 -18.70 3.39 -1.13
C LEU A 252 -17.96 4.50 -0.37
N LEU A 253 -18.61 5.63 -0.15
CA LEU A 253 -18.00 6.75 0.58
C LEU A 253 -17.57 6.35 2.00
N LYS A 254 -18.39 5.56 2.69
CA LYS A 254 -18.07 5.03 4.02
C LYS A 254 -16.85 4.09 3.98
N ASN A 255 -16.81 3.17 3.02
CA ASN A 255 -15.71 2.22 2.88
C ASN A 255 -14.39 2.94 2.55
N LEU A 256 -14.43 3.94 1.67
CA LEU A 256 -13.26 4.78 1.38
C LEU A 256 -12.77 5.52 2.63
N SER A 257 -13.68 6.18 3.36
CA SER A 257 -13.29 6.92 4.57
C SER A 257 -12.77 6.02 5.69
N ASN A 258 -13.29 4.81 5.81
CA ASN A 258 -12.81 3.84 6.81
C ASN A 258 -11.42 3.29 6.47
N THR A 259 -11.14 3.09 5.17
CA THR A 259 -9.88 2.50 4.71
C THR A 259 -8.79 3.56 4.52
N PHE A 260 -9.19 4.76 4.10
CA PHE A 260 -8.30 5.90 3.82
C PHE A 260 -8.83 7.16 4.53
N PRO A 261 -8.64 7.29 5.85
CA PRO A 261 -9.09 8.46 6.59
C PRO A 261 -8.55 9.75 6.00
N ASN A 262 -9.42 10.76 5.89
CA ASN A 262 -9.09 12.09 5.35
C ASN A 262 -8.51 12.08 3.92
N TYR A 263 -8.92 11.11 3.11
CA TYR A 263 -8.50 11.09 1.70
C TYR A 263 -9.02 12.29 0.93
N ILE A 264 -8.21 12.72 -0.02
CA ILE A 264 -8.60 13.67 -1.07
C ILE A 264 -9.02 12.87 -2.29
N PHE A 265 -10.18 13.18 -2.82
CA PHE A 265 -10.65 12.59 -4.07
C PHE A 265 -10.01 13.32 -5.26
N ASP A 266 -9.35 12.58 -6.14
CA ASP A 266 -8.78 13.12 -7.38
C ASP A 266 -9.80 13.02 -8.53
N TYR A 267 -10.13 11.80 -8.91
CA TYR A 267 -11.15 11.50 -9.93
C TYR A 267 -11.53 10.01 -9.88
N ALA A 268 -12.54 9.64 -10.68
CA ALA A 268 -12.93 8.24 -10.82
C ALA A 268 -13.42 7.92 -12.24
N ASP A 269 -13.33 6.64 -12.57
CA ASP A 269 -13.90 6.04 -13.75
C ASP A 269 -14.85 4.90 -13.36
N LYS A 270 -15.96 4.78 -14.05
CA LYS A 270 -16.78 3.58 -14.07
C LYS A 270 -16.09 2.53 -14.93
N MET A 271 -15.96 1.34 -14.41
CA MET A 271 -15.36 0.20 -15.11
C MET A 271 -16.45 -0.63 -15.78
N ASN A 272 -16.36 -0.80 -17.09
CA ASN A 272 -17.23 -1.67 -17.86
C ASN A 272 -16.39 -2.73 -18.58
N VAL A 273 -16.77 -3.99 -18.46
CA VAL A 273 -16.17 -5.10 -19.21
C VAL A 273 -17.24 -5.77 -20.04
N ASN A 274 -17.05 -5.77 -21.35
CA ASN A 274 -18.06 -6.30 -22.31
C ASN A 274 -19.47 -5.70 -22.12
N GLY A 275 -19.54 -4.41 -21.77
CA GLY A 275 -20.81 -3.72 -21.53
C GLY A 275 -21.45 -3.97 -20.16
N VAL A 276 -20.82 -4.76 -19.30
CA VAL A 276 -21.26 -5.02 -17.92
C VAL A 276 -20.49 -4.14 -16.96
N SER A 277 -21.20 -3.39 -16.11
CA SER A 277 -20.58 -2.58 -15.06
C SER A 277 -19.94 -3.48 -14.00
N MET A 278 -18.63 -3.31 -13.79
CA MET A 278 -17.85 -4.05 -12.79
C MET A 278 -17.64 -3.26 -11.49
N GLY A 279 -18.02 -1.97 -11.49
CA GLY A 279 -17.79 -1.06 -10.38
C GLY A 279 -17.03 0.19 -10.80
N ASN A 280 -16.19 0.73 -9.91
CA ASN A 280 -15.44 1.95 -10.18
C ASN A 280 -13.95 1.78 -9.88
N LEU A 281 -13.14 2.51 -10.65
CA LEU A 281 -11.73 2.77 -10.38
C LEU A 281 -11.62 4.20 -9.87
N ILE A 282 -11.10 4.38 -8.66
CA ILE A 282 -11.11 5.65 -7.95
C ILE A 282 -9.68 6.03 -7.60
N PHE A 283 -9.27 7.23 -7.97
CA PHE A 283 -8.00 7.79 -7.58
C PHE A 283 -8.17 8.72 -6.39
N ILE A 284 -7.38 8.47 -5.37
CA ILE A 284 -7.37 9.24 -4.13
C ILE A 284 -5.94 9.52 -3.68
N ASN A 285 -5.77 10.60 -2.93
CA ASN A 285 -4.56 10.87 -2.18
C ASN A 285 -4.85 10.72 -0.68
N ALA A 286 -4.11 9.86 0.00
CA ALA A 286 -4.18 9.69 1.44
C ALA A 286 -2.78 9.82 2.05
N ASN A 287 -2.60 10.82 2.91
CA ASN A 287 -1.30 11.15 3.53
C ASN A 287 -0.17 11.35 2.49
N ASN A 288 -0.45 12.08 1.41
CA ASN A 288 0.47 12.30 0.28
C ASN A 288 0.92 11.04 -0.47
N THR A 289 0.20 9.95 -0.30
CA THR A 289 0.36 8.72 -1.08
C THR A 289 -0.85 8.55 -1.98
N ARG A 290 -0.62 8.39 -3.27
CA ARG A 290 -1.69 8.24 -4.27
C ARG A 290 -2.02 6.78 -4.49
N TYR A 291 -3.32 6.48 -4.46
CA TYR A 291 -3.87 5.15 -4.63
C TYR A 291 -4.84 5.10 -5.80
N ALA A 292 -4.79 4.00 -6.55
CA ALA A 292 -5.84 3.56 -7.45
C ALA A 292 -6.64 2.47 -6.73
N VAL A 293 -7.89 2.78 -6.38
CA VAL A 293 -8.78 1.91 -5.60
C VAL A 293 -9.84 1.34 -6.51
N THR A 294 -9.89 0.02 -6.63
CA THR A 294 -10.94 -0.68 -7.36
C THR A 294 -12.05 -1.08 -6.41
N VAL A 295 -13.28 -0.75 -6.75
CA VAL A 295 -14.47 -1.09 -5.97
C VAL A 295 -15.50 -1.81 -6.82
N ASP A 296 -16.28 -2.71 -6.21
CA ASP A 296 -17.38 -3.39 -6.90
C ASP A 296 -18.61 -2.48 -7.05
N VAL A 297 -19.66 -2.98 -7.71
CA VAL A 297 -20.92 -2.28 -7.90
C VAL A 297 -21.68 -1.98 -6.60
N ASN A 298 -21.35 -2.67 -5.50
CA ASN A 298 -21.93 -2.48 -4.17
C ASN A 298 -21.13 -1.48 -3.33
N GLY A 299 -20.00 -0.99 -3.85
CA GLY A 299 -19.09 -0.06 -3.16
C GLY A 299 -18.12 -0.73 -2.19
N ASN A 300 -17.88 -2.04 -2.30
CA ASN A 300 -16.85 -2.73 -1.54
C ASN A 300 -15.49 -2.59 -2.21
N ILE A 301 -14.46 -2.31 -1.44
CA ILE A 301 -13.09 -2.22 -1.95
C ILE A 301 -12.59 -3.62 -2.30
N LEU A 302 -12.24 -3.83 -3.56
CA LEU A 302 -11.68 -5.08 -4.09
C LEU A 302 -10.16 -5.07 -4.03
N SER A 303 -9.55 -3.95 -4.40
CA SER A 303 -8.10 -3.78 -4.37
C SER A 303 -7.73 -2.31 -4.22
N ASN A 304 -6.52 -2.07 -3.75
CA ASN A 304 -5.87 -0.78 -3.79
C ASN A 304 -4.44 -0.97 -4.29
N LYS A 305 -4.04 -0.17 -5.26
CA LYS A 305 -2.68 -0.15 -5.78
C LYS A 305 -2.04 1.19 -5.45
N VAL A 306 -0.84 1.16 -4.94
CA VAL A 306 -0.05 2.36 -4.70
C VAL A 306 0.51 2.83 -6.04
N VAL A 307 0.08 4.01 -6.47
CA VAL A 307 0.57 4.62 -7.70
C VAL A 307 1.87 5.37 -7.42
N PHE A 308 1.87 6.17 -6.33
CA PHE A 308 3.04 6.94 -5.91
C PHE A 308 3.01 7.22 -4.42
#